data_1d69236cd20e87d3842d2736ded99978
#
_entry.id   1d69236cd20e87d3842d2736ded99978
#
_cell.length_a   1.000
_cell.length_b   1.000
_cell.length_c   1.000
_cell.angle_alpha   90.00
_cell.angle_beta   90.00
_cell.angle_gamma   90.00
#
_symmetry.space_group_name_H-M   'P 1'
#
loop_
_entity.id
_entity.type
_entity.pdbx_description
1 polymer ?
#
loop_
_entity_poly.entity_id
_entity_poly.type
_entity_poly.pdbx_seq_one_letter_code
_entity_poly.pdbx_strand_id
1 'polypeptide(L)'
;MSKKNKLSQQENENLTLENEQITADAELKLTMADRTAKSLTNRKNKKIRLSYLFMLLTIIVIVIVAVVEFSGEDKSYPLSTVLSTLGQNWIYLVLTVGCMLLALVFDGLRQAVLLRGSTGKWRLKLTFKSMILGKYFDSVTPSAFGGQPYQIYYLHKNKVPAGVATSLPVVCFFLQQLAFLILIIFSLIYHSALITSVWLKVAIYFGSLCMVFIPITIMIFAFIPKTSKKIMRGIISFLHKIRIVKNVDAAIYRFNGYLDDYNKSLKTIGKHKKTLLSGLLLAIICQLLNASIAYFVVMACGAHDINWFKVVSLVLFTNAACAFIPTPGSSGAAEGFFLMIFNVLKGGFLFWGMILWRLISFYFPILIGIGVLINNTLKEKSYKRRGLLRESASDDDAGLVIQNDPPEPPDETEDTSAREEQNE
;
A
#
# COMPACT_ATOMS: atom_id res chain seq x y z
N MET A 1 -18.67 77.04 -22.81
CA MET A 1 -18.42 76.35 -21.54
C MET A 1 -19.28 75.09 -21.31
N SER A 2 -20.35 74.88 -22.00
CA SER A 2 -21.31 73.73 -21.72
C SER A 2 -20.91 72.34 -22.26
N LYS A 3 -20.09 72.23 -23.29
CA LYS A 3 -19.73 70.93 -23.93
C LYS A 3 -18.61 70.16 -23.18
N LYS A 4 -17.69 70.93 -22.54
CA LYS A 4 -16.59 70.35 -21.78
C LYS A 4 -17.00 69.71 -20.44
N ASN A 5 -18.02 70.32 -19.78
CA ASN A 5 -18.58 69.75 -18.55
C ASN A 5 -19.40 68.48 -18.74
N LYS A 6 -20.08 68.29 -19.90
CA LYS A 6 -20.81 67.08 -20.19
C LYS A 6 -19.89 65.88 -20.52
N LEU A 7 -18.74 66.14 -21.18
CA LEU A 7 -17.76 65.08 -21.42
C LEU A 7 -17.06 64.58 -20.15
N SER A 8 -16.70 65.49 -19.23
CA SER A 8 -16.10 65.09 -17.95
C SER A 8 -17.09 64.37 -17.00
N GLN A 9 -18.36 64.69 -17.06
CA GLN A 9 -19.37 63.94 -16.32
C GLN A 9 -19.60 62.51 -16.89
N GLN A 10 -19.60 62.34 -18.20
CA GLN A 10 -19.73 61.04 -18.85
C GLN A 10 -18.51 60.16 -18.66
N GLU A 11 -17.28 60.76 -18.61
CA GLU A 11 -16.04 60.05 -18.31
C GLU A 11 -15.98 59.55 -16.84
N ASN A 12 -16.47 60.37 -15.87
CA ASN A 12 -16.57 59.99 -14.47
C ASN A 12 -17.64 58.90 -14.23
N GLU A 13 -18.74 58.93 -14.95
CA GLU A 13 -19.80 57.92 -14.86
C GLU A 13 -19.33 56.57 -15.41
N ASN A 14 -18.57 56.56 -16.52
CA ASN A 14 -17.94 55.36 -17.06
C ASN A 14 -16.88 54.77 -16.14
N LEU A 15 -16.04 55.60 -15.53
CA LEU A 15 -15.04 55.15 -14.54
C LEU A 15 -15.67 54.56 -13.26
N THR A 16 -16.82 55.07 -12.80
CA THR A 16 -17.55 54.51 -11.66
C THR A 16 -18.20 53.18 -12.02
N LEU A 17 -18.78 53.00 -13.21
CA LEU A 17 -19.34 51.76 -13.68
C LEU A 17 -18.25 50.66 -13.90
N GLU A 18 -17.08 51.06 -14.40
CA GLU A 18 -15.95 50.13 -14.58
C GLU A 18 -15.38 49.65 -13.22
N ASN A 19 -15.28 50.55 -12.23
CA ASN A 19 -14.87 50.22 -10.88
C ASN A 19 -15.90 49.32 -10.14
N GLU A 20 -17.21 49.53 -10.34
CA GLU A 20 -18.25 48.66 -9.80
C GLU A 20 -18.21 47.28 -10.43
N GLN A 21 -17.94 47.18 -11.74
CA GLN A 21 -17.76 45.88 -12.41
C GLN A 21 -16.54 45.11 -11.93
N ILE A 22 -15.39 45.82 -11.73
CA ILE A 22 -14.16 45.21 -11.22
C ILE A 22 -14.35 44.69 -9.78
N THR A 23 -15.05 45.47 -8.92
CA THR A 23 -15.36 45.02 -7.54
C THR A 23 -16.31 43.85 -7.50
N ALA A 24 -17.36 43.86 -8.34
CA ALA A 24 -18.30 42.74 -8.43
C ALA A 24 -17.63 41.43 -8.96
N ASP A 25 -16.71 41.57 -9.92
CA ASP A 25 -15.93 40.42 -10.44
C ASP A 25 -14.93 39.89 -9.40
N ALA A 26 -14.32 40.77 -8.60
CA ALA A 26 -13.44 40.37 -7.51
C ALA A 26 -14.20 39.65 -6.39
N GLU A 27 -15.40 40.12 -5.99
CA GLU A 27 -16.25 39.44 -5.01
C GLU A 27 -16.77 38.08 -5.53
N LEU A 28 -17.11 38.00 -6.82
CA LEU A 28 -17.53 36.74 -7.44
C LEU A 28 -16.37 35.72 -7.43
N LYS A 29 -15.16 36.14 -7.76
CA LYS A 29 -13.94 35.28 -7.70
C LYS A 29 -13.65 34.82 -6.28
N LEU A 30 -13.78 35.72 -5.28
CA LEU A 30 -13.60 35.37 -3.87
C LEU A 30 -14.64 34.37 -3.37
N THR A 31 -15.89 34.55 -3.71
CA THR A 31 -16.99 33.61 -3.34
C THR A 31 -16.85 32.26 -4.03
N MET A 32 -16.41 32.22 -5.29
CA MET A 32 -16.10 30.97 -5.99
C MET A 32 -14.90 30.25 -5.38
N ALA A 33 -13.85 30.96 -5.00
CA ALA A 33 -12.67 30.41 -4.33
C ALA A 33 -13.04 29.81 -2.96
N ASP A 34 -13.88 30.50 -2.16
CA ASP A 34 -14.34 30.01 -0.85
C ASP A 34 -15.25 28.77 -0.99
N ARG A 35 -16.18 28.76 -1.96
CA ARG A 35 -16.99 27.57 -2.27
C ARG A 35 -16.14 26.38 -2.71
N THR A 36 -15.10 26.63 -3.51
CA THR A 36 -14.17 25.59 -3.97
C THR A 36 -13.33 25.07 -2.82
N ALA A 37 -12.79 25.93 -1.96
CA ALA A 37 -12.08 25.56 -0.75
C ALA A 37 -12.94 24.75 0.24
N LYS A 38 -14.18 25.18 0.49
CA LYS A 38 -15.16 24.44 1.33
C LYS A 38 -15.51 23.06 0.73
N SER A 39 -15.68 22.96 -0.59
CA SER A 39 -15.97 21.70 -1.26
C SER A 39 -14.79 20.73 -1.18
N LEU A 40 -13.56 21.22 -1.34
CA LEU A 40 -12.32 20.43 -1.21
C LEU A 40 -12.11 19.97 0.24
N THR A 41 -12.37 20.84 1.22
CA THR A 41 -12.28 20.50 2.65
C THR A 41 -13.31 19.45 3.03
N ASN A 42 -14.55 19.57 2.54
CA ASN A 42 -15.63 18.62 2.80
C ASN A 42 -15.36 17.26 2.15
N ARG A 43 -14.82 17.21 0.92
CA ARG A 43 -14.36 15.99 0.26
C ARG A 43 -13.19 15.32 1.03
N LYS A 44 -12.28 16.11 1.56
CA LYS A 44 -11.14 15.62 2.36
C LYS A 44 -11.60 15.02 3.69
N ASN A 45 -12.52 15.69 4.39
CA ASN A 45 -13.11 15.20 5.64
C ASN A 45 -13.95 13.93 5.41
N LYS A 46 -14.69 13.83 4.30
CA LYS A 46 -15.44 12.62 3.93
C LYS A 46 -14.51 11.44 3.65
N LYS A 47 -13.38 11.64 2.96
CA LYS A 47 -12.35 10.59 2.75
C LYS A 47 -11.69 10.15 4.05
N ILE A 48 -11.40 11.07 4.95
CA ILE A 48 -10.81 10.78 6.26
C ILE A 48 -11.82 9.98 7.11
N ARG A 49 -13.09 10.40 7.17
CA ARG A 49 -14.15 9.67 7.86
C ARG A 49 -14.35 8.25 7.29
N LEU A 50 -14.31 8.10 5.97
CA LEU A 50 -14.45 6.80 5.32
C LEU A 50 -13.26 5.86 5.67
N SER A 51 -12.05 6.39 5.76
CA SER A 51 -10.87 5.62 6.18
C SER A 51 -10.96 5.16 7.65
N TYR A 52 -11.43 6.03 8.55
CA TYR A 52 -11.68 5.65 9.95
C TYR A 52 -12.85 4.66 10.07
N LEU A 53 -13.90 4.82 9.27
CA LEU A 53 -15.01 3.87 9.23
C LEU A 53 -14.55 2.49 8.78
N PHE A 54 -13.69 2.42 7.75
CA PHE A 54 -13.09 1.16 7.29
C PHE A 54 -12.21 0.51 8.36
N MET A 55 -11.39 1.31 9.03
CA MET A 55 -10.55 0.83 10.15
C MET A 55 -11.39 0.32 11.32
N LEU A 56 -12.48 1.03 11.68
CA LEU A 56 -13.41 0.62 12.71
C LEU A 56 -14.13 -0.68 12.32
N LEU A 57 -14.63 -0.76 11.09
CA LEU A 57 -15.28 -1.97 10.57
C LEU A 57 -14.34 -3.18 10.60
N THR A 58 -13.07 -2.99 10.25
CA THR A 58 -12.06 -4.05 10.33
C THR A 58 -11.82 -4.50 11.76
N ILE A 59 -11.71 -3.57 12.72
CA ILE A 59 -11.58 -3.90 14.14
C ILE A 59 -12.81 -4.66 14.63
N ILE A 60 -14.01 -4.24 14.24
CA ILE A 60 -15.28 -4.92 14.58
C ILE A 60 -15.28 -6.34 14.03
N VAL A 61 -14.91 -6.53 12.76
CA VAL A 61 -14.83 -7.88 12.14
C VAL A 61 -13.81 -8.75 12.88
N ILE A 62 -12.63 -8.21 13.22
CA ILE A 62 -11.61 -8.89 14.00
C ILE A 62 -12.15 -9.30 15.36
N VAL A 63 -12.84 -8.40 16.06
CA VAL A 63 -13.43 -8.68 17.38
C VAL A 63 -14.56 -9.73 17.26
N ILE A 64 -15.42 -9.63 16.26
CA ILE A 64 -16.48 -10.62 16.04
C ILE A 64 -15.87 -12.01 15.76
N VAL A 65 -14.87 -12.10 14.88
CA VAL A 65 -14.17 -13.37 14.62
C VAL A 65 -13.53 -13.92 15.89
N ALA A 66 -12.82 -13.07 16.63
CA ALA A 66 -12.23 -13.46 17.91
C ALA A 66 -13.30 -13.96 18.91
N VAL A 67 -14.43 -13.23 19.05
CA VAL A 67 -15.52 -13.62 19.97
C VAL A 67 -16.13 -14.94 19.54
N VAL A 68 -16.40 -15.14 18.24
CA VAL A 68 -16.96 -16.40 17.70
C VAL A 68 -15.99 -17.56 17.94
N GLU A 69 -14.68 -17.34 17.72
CA GLU A 69 -13.64 -18.33 17.99
C GLU A 69 -13.53 -18.66 19.49
N PHE A 70 -13.59 -17.64 20.37
CA PHE A 70 -13.57 -17.81 21.83
C PHE A 70 -14.86 -18.44 22.38
N SER A 71 -15.96 -18.42 21.65
CA SER A 71 -17.26 -18.99 22.06
C SER A 71 -17.39 -20.49 21.70
N GLY A 72 -16.44 -21.07 20.94
CA GLY A 72 -16.42 -22.48 20.58
C GLY A 72 -16.30 -23.40 21.81
N GLU A 73 -17.04 -24.53 21.80
CA GLU A 73 -17.20 -25.44 22.95
C GLU A 73 -15.94 -26.24 23.35
N ASP A 74 -14.86 -26.23 22.58
CA ASP A 74 -13.64 -27.01 22.85
C ASP A 74 -12.70 -26.34 23.87
N LYS A 75 -13.25 -25.89 25.01
CA LYS A 75 -12.49 -25.40 26.17
C LYS A 75 -11.89 -26.56 26.98
N SER A 76 -11.34 -27.57 26.35
CA SER A 76 -10.85 -28.78 27.01
C SER A 76 -9.61 -28.55 27.90
N TYR A 77 -8.94 -27.38 27.78
CA TYR A 77 -7.84 -27.02 28.69
C TYR A 77 -8.06 -25.66 29.34
N PRO A 78 -7.94 -25.57 30.68
CA PRO A 78 -8.01 -24.29 31.38
C PRO A 78 -6.82 -23.41 30.99
N LEU A 79 -7.05 -22.10 30.93
CA LEU A 79 -6.03 -21.10 30.53
C LEU A 79 -4.75 -21.23 31.40
N SER A 80 -4.86 -21.62 32.66
CA SER A 80 -3.72 -21.84 33.54
C SER A 80 -2.78 -22.93 33.02
N THR A 81 -3.32 -24.05 32.52
CA THR A 81 -2.54 -25.15 31.95
C THR A 81 -1.84 -24.70 30.66
N VAL A 82 -2.54 -23.92 29.81
CA VAL A 82 -1.96 -23.37 28.59
C VAL A 82 -0.82 -22.42 28.93
N LEU A 83 -1.03 -21.47 29.85
CA LEU A 83 0.00 -20.51 30.24
C LEU A 83 1.21 -21.19 30.88
N SER A 84 1.02 -22.24 31.68
CA SER A 84 2.14 -22.99 32.27
C SER A 84 2.95 -23.72 31.20
N THR A 85 2.29 -24.37 30.19
CA THR A 85 2.97 -25.04 29.09
C THR A 85 3.73 -24.03 28.22
N LEU A 86 3.11 -22.91 27.88
CA LEU A 86 3.76 -21.84 27.13
C LEU A 86 4.93 -21.22 27.91
N GLY A 87 4.80 -21.09 29.23
CA GLY A 87 5.87 -20.63 30.10
C GLY A 87 7.06 -21.59 30.16
N GLN A 88 6.83 -22.89 30.19
CA GLN A 88 7.89 -23.89 30.07
C GLN A 88 8.58 -23.89 28.73
N ASN A 89 7.84 -23.59 27.67
CA ASN A 89 8.29 -23.60 26.28
C ASN A 89 8.53 -22.18 25.71
N TRP A 90 8.81 -21.19 26.56
CA TRP A 90 8.90 -19.77 26.18
C TRP A 90 9.88 -19.48 25.04
N ILE A 91 10.95 -20.28 24.92
CA ILE A 91 11.94 -20.12 23.85
C ILE A 91 11.32 -20.25 22.45
N TYR A 92 10.33 -21.15 22.30
CA TYR A 92 9.63 -21.30 21.03
C TYR A 92 8.73 -20.10 20.71
N LEU A 93 8.20 -19.40 21.73
CA LEU A 93 7.48 -18.14 21.53
C LEU A 93 8.41 -17.04 21.00
N VAL A 94 9.62 -16.95 21.55
CA VAL A 94 10.64 -16.01 21.04
C VAL A 94 11.03 -16.34 19.61
N LEU A 95 11.21 -17.63 19.29
CA LEU A 95 11.50 -18.06 17.92
C LEU A 95 10.33 -17.78 16.95
N THR A 96 9.08 -17.92 17.40
CA THR A 96 7.88 -17.57 16.64
C THR A 96 7.89 -16.10 16.25
N VAL A 97 8.10 -15.20 17.21
CA VAL A 97 8.18 -13.74 16.97
C VAL A 97 9.41 -13.42 16.12
N GLY A 98 10.54 -14.08 16.37
CA GLY A 98 11.76 -13.95 15.58
C GLY A 98 11.53 -14.29 14.10
N CYS A 99 10.87 -15.41 13.81
CA CYS A 99 10.51 -15.80 12.44
C CYS A 99 9.60 -14.78 11.76
N MET A 100 8.61 -14.24 12.48
CA MET A 100 7.74 -13.20 11.95
C MET A 100 8.51 -11.92 11.60
N LEU A 101 9.38 -11.44 12.51
CA LEU A 101 10.19 -10.25 12.26
C LEU A 101 11.17 -10.47 11.10
N LEU A 102 11.84 -11.62 11.04
CA LEU A 102 12.72 -11.99 9.94
C LEU A 102 11.95 -12.08 8.62
N ALA A 103 10.75 -12.65 8.59
CA ALA A 103 9.92 -12.69 7.40
C ALA A 103 9.60 -11.27 6.88
N LEU A 104 9.29 -10.31 7.77
CA LEU A 104 9.11 -8.91 7.40
C LEU A 104 10.40 -8.29 6.85
N VAL A 105 11.55 -8.61 7.44
CA VAL A 105 12.85 -8.12 6.97
C VAL A 105 13.15 -8.64 5.57
N PHE A 106 13.01 -9.95 5.33
CA PHE A 106 13.27 -10.54 4.02
C PHE A 106 12.30 -10.06 2.94
N ASP A 107 11.04 -9.81 3.29
CA ASP A 107 10.05 -9.24 2.38
C ASP A 107 10.39 -7.79 2.00
N GLY A 108 10.79 -6.97 2.97
CA GLY A 108 11.28 -5.62 2.74
C GLY A 108 12.56 -5.56 1.90
N LEU A 109 13.50 -6.48 2.14
CA LEU A 109 14.73 -6.64 1.36
C LEU A 109 14.42 -7.07 -0.08
N ARG A 110 13.48 -8.00 -0.30
CA ARG A 110 13.02 -8.39 -1.63
C ARG A 110 12.56 -7.16 -2.43
N GLN A 111 11.71 -6.34 -1.85
CA GLN A 111 11.24 -5.12 -2.50
C GLN A 111 12.40 -4.12 -2.75
N ALA A 112 13.37 -4.04 -1.84
CA ALA A 112 14.53 -3.16 -1.96
C ALA A 112 15.50 -3.59 -3.08
N VAL A 113 15.77 -4.89 -3.19
CA VAL A 113 16.62 -5.47 -4.25
C VAL A 113 16.01 -5.23 -5.62
N LEU A 114 14.70 -5.45 -5.77
CA LEU A 114 13.97 -5.22 -7.02
C LEU A 114 13.91 -3.73 -7.38
N LEU A 115 13.68 -2.84 -6.39
CA LEU A 115 13.73 -1.40 -6.61
C LEU A 115 15.12 -0.92 -7.06
N ARG A 116 16.18 -1.42 -6.42
CA ARG A 116 17.56 -1.12 -6.82
C ARG A 116 17.84 -1.59 -8.25
N GLY A 117 17.41 -2.81 -8.60
CA GLY A 117 17.57 -3.33 -9.97
C GLY A 117 16.90 -2.46 -11.04
N SER A 118 15.82 -1.75 -10.66
CA SER A 118 15.08 -0.87 -11.58
C SER A 118 15.60 0.57 -11.61
N THR A 119 16.11 1.09 -10.48
CA THR A 119 16.46 2.51 -10.29
C THR A 119 17.94 2.75 -10.03
N GLY A 120 18.72 1.72 -9.81
CA GLY A 120 20.13 1.80 -9.38
C GLY A 120 20.35 2.25 -7.93
N LYS A 121 19.29 2.67 -7.21
CA LYS A 121 19.41 3.29 -5.87
C LYS A 121 18.78 2.43 -4.78
N TRP A 122 19.47 2.30 -3.65
CA TRP A 122 18.92 1.72 -2.43
C TRP A 122 18.01 2.72 -1.72
N ARG A 123 16.76 2.32 -1.43
CA ARG A 123 15.80 3.12 -0.67
C ARG A 123 15.10 2.25 0.39
N LEU A 124 15.90 1.64 1.28
CA LEU A 124 15.44 0.66 2.28
C LEU A 124 14.25 1.18 3.10
N LYS A 125 14.35 2.38 3.70
CA LYS A 125 13.27 2.97 4.52
C LYS A 125 11.96 3.10 3.74
N LEU A 126 12.04 3.38 2.43
CA LEU A 126 10.87 3.50 1.57
C LEU A 126 10.23 2.13 1.31
N THR A 127 11.06 1.13 0.93
CA THR A 127 10.57 -0.19 0.58
C THR A 127 10.00 -0.93 1.78
N PHE A 128 10.65 -0.87 2.95
CA PHE A 128 10.10 -1.44 4.18
C PHE A 128 8.75 -0.82 4.57
N LYS A 129 8.62 0.51 4.51
CA LYS A 129 7.33 1.16 4.77
C LYS A 129 6.27 0.81 3.74
N SER A 130 6.64 0.76 2.46
CA SER A 130 5.74 0.35 1.38
C SER A 130 5.24 -1.07 1.59
N MET A 131 6.13 -2.00 1.93
CA MET A 131 5.80 -3.41 2.19
C MET A 131 4.88 -3.55 3.40
N ILE A 132 5.22 -2.94 4.55
CA ILE A 132 4.42 -3.02 5.78
C ILE A 132 3.01 -2.46 5.55
N LEU A 133 2.92 -1.30 4.89
CA LEU A 133 1.62 -0.70 4.56
C LEU A 133 0.84 -1.54 3.55
N GLY A 134 1.53 -2.15 2.57
CA GLY A 134 0.93 -3.10 1.65
C GLY A 134 0.29 -4.27 2.41
N LYS A 135 1.02 -4.94 3.27
CA LYS A 135 0.51 -6.04 4.12
C LYS A 135 -0.69 -5.61 4.98
N TYR A 136 -0.63 -4.41 5.57
CA TYR A 136 -1.75 -3.87 6.34
C TYR A 136 -3.01 -3.74 5.47
N PHE A 137 -2.90 -3.10 4.28
CA PHE A 137 -4.06 -2.94 3.40
C PHE A 137 -4.55 -4.26 2.81
N ASP A 138 -3.67 -5.24 2.54
CA ASP A 138 -4.07 -6.60 2.16
C ASP A 138 -4.88 -7.28 3.27
N SER A 139 -4.46 -7.12 4.53
CA SER A 139 -5.14 -7.74 5.68
C SER A 139 -6.53 -7.16 5.95
N VAL A 140 -6.76 -5.87 5.65
CA VAL A 140 -8.04 -5.18 5.93
C VAL A 140 -8.99 -5.13 4.73
N THR A 141 -8.57 -5.62 3.57
CA THR A 141 -9.42 -5.63 2.37
C THR A 141 -9.82 -7.04 1.98
N PRO A 142 -11.05 -7.22 1.45
CA PRO A 142 -11.48 -8.51 0.93
C PRO A 142 -10.51 -9.04 -0.12
N SER A 143 -10.24 -10.33 -0.11
CA SER A 143 -9.34 -11.02 -1.05
C SER A 143 -7.92 -10.43 -1.14
N ALA A 144 -7.47 -9.67 -0.14
CA ALA A 144 -6.14 -9.03 -0.09
C ALA A 144 -5.81 -8.15 -1.33
N PHE A 145 -6.80 -7.45 -1.89
CA PHE A 145 -6.59 -6.60 -3.07
C PHE A 145 -6.10 -5.18 -2.78
N GLY A 146 -6.07 -4.74 -1.50
CA GLY A 146 -5.79 -3.35 -1.14
C GLY A 146 -4.31 -2.97 -1.11
N GLY A 147 -3.44 -3.93 -0.85
CA GLY A 147 -2.03 -3.67 -0.62
C GLY A 147 -1.29 -3.18 -1.84
N GLN A 148 -1.45 -3.84 -2.99
CA GLN A 148 -0.75 -3.46 -4.23
C GLN A 148 -1.12 -2.05 -4.70
N PRO A 149 -2.40 -1.65 -4.82
CA PRO A 149 -2.77 -0.28 -5.17
C PRO A 149 -2.21 0.75 -4.19
N TYR A 150 -2.19 0.43 -2.88
CA TYR A 150 -1.62 1.33 -1.90
C TYR A 150 -0.10 1.45 -2.02
N GLN A 151 0.63 0.37 -2.28
CA GLN A 151 2.07 0.37 -2.54
C GLN A 151 2.41 1.23 -3.77
N ILE A 152 1.66 1.09 -4.87
CA ILE A 152 1.80 1.92 -6.08
C ILE A 152 1.65 3.40 -5.73
N TYR A 153 0.57 3.76 -5.03
CA TYR A 153 0.33 5.12 -4.57
C TYR A 153 1.47 5.63 -3.69
N TYR A 154 1.90 4.84 -2.70
CA TYR A 154 2.92 5.23 -1.74
C TYR A 154 4.29 5.43 -2.40
N LEU A 155 4.69 4.55 -3.29
CA LEU A 155 5.94 4.65 -4.06
C LEU A 155 5.92 5.88 -4.98
N HIS A 156 4.83 6.10 -5.71
CA HIS A 156 4.69 7.26 -6.59
C HIS A 156 4.71 8.58 -5.80
N LYS A 157 3.98 8.67 -4.68
CA LYS A 157 4.01 9.83 -3.77
C LYS A 157 5.43 10.16 -3.28
N ASN A 158 6.28 9.14 -3.11
CA ASN A 158 7.67 9.28 -2.70
C ASN A 158 8.66 9.39 -3.86
N LYS A 159 8.23 9.92 -5.01
CA LYS A 159 9.06 10.23 -6.18
C LYS A 159 9.76 9.01 -6.80
N VAL A 160 9.14 7.82 -6.76
CA VAL A 160 9.52 6.69 -7.59
C VAL A 160 8.88 6.89 -8.97
N PRO A 161 9.61 6.70 -10.09
CA PRO A 161 9.04 6.82 -11.44
C PRO A 161 7.78 5.97 -11.59
N ALA A 162 6.75 6.49 -12.26
CA ALA A 162 5.42 5.87 -12.31
C ALA A 162 5.44 4.42 -12.81
N GLY A 163 6.22 4.13 -13.85
CA GLY A 163 6.36 2.77 -14.36
C GLY A 163 6.98 1.81 -13.35
N VAL A 164 8.01 2.24 -12.60
CA VAL A 164 8.63 1.42 -11.55
C VAL A 164 7.68 1.28 -10.34
N ALA A 165 7.02 2.37 -9.95
CA ALA A 165 6.07 2.35 -8.84
C ALA A 165 4.92 1.36 -9.08
N THR A 166 4.47 1.22 -10.33
CA THR A 166 3.41 0.30 -10.73
C THR A 166 3.93 -1.14 -10.91
N SER A 167 5.07 -1.32 -11.58
CA SER A 167 5.60 -2.66 -11.88
C SER A 167 6.19 -3.38 -10.66
N LEU A 168 6.80 -2.66 -9.71
CA LEU A 168 7.49 -3.24 -8.57
C LEU A 168 6.57 -4.09 -7.66
N PRO A 169 5.41 -3.60 -7.18
CA PRO A 169 4.49 -4.42 -6.37
C PRO A 169 3.98 -5.65 -7.12
N VAL A 170 3.71 -5.52 -8.42
CA VAL A 170 3.23 -6.63 -9.26
C VAL A 170 4.30 -7.70 -9.43
N VAL A 171 5.57 -7.32 -9.67
CA VAL A 171 6.70 -8.28 -9.74
C VAL A 171 6.93 -8.94 -8.38
N CYS A 172 6.86 -8.17 -7.28
CA CYS A 172 6.96 -8.73 -5.93
C CYS A 172 5.88 -9.78 -5.68
N PHE A 173 4.64 -9.48 -6.06
CA PHE A 173 3.51 -10.40 -5.94
C PHE A 173 3.72 -11.66 -6.80
N PHE A 174 4.13 -11.49 -8.06
CA PHE A 174 4.41 -12.62 -8.94
C PHE A 174 5.50 -13.55 -8.38
N LEU A 175 6.61 -13.00 -7.90
CA LEU A 175 7.69 -13.80 -7.29
C LEU A 175 7.23 -14.50 -6.00
N GLN A 176 6.35 -13.87 -5.21
CA GLN A 176 5.74 -14.48 -4.04
C GLN A 176 4.89 -15.69 -4.41
N GLN A 177 4.08 -15.58 -5.46
CA GLN A 177 3.24 -16.68 -5.94
C GLN A 177 4.06 -17.80 -6.60
N LEU A 178 5.17 -17.44 -7.28
CA LEU A 178 6.08 -18.43 -7.83
C LEU A 178 6.80 -19.22 -6.70
N ALA A 179 7.22 -18.53 -5.64
CA ALA A 179 7.77 -19.17 -4.45
C ALA A 179 6.76 -20.12 -3.79
N PHE A 180 5.50 -19.67 -3.65
CA PHE A 180 4.41 -20.50 -3.15
C PHE A 180 4.20 -21.73 -4.03
N LEU A 181 4.18 -21.58 -5.36
CA LEU A 181 4.02 -22.68 -6.30
C LEU A 181 5.11 -23.74 -6.15
N ILE A 182 6.38 -23.31 -6.04
CA ILE A 182 7.50 -24.22 -5.84
C ILE A 182 7.32 -25.02 -4.54
N LEU A 183 6.98 -24.34 -3.45
CA LEU A 183 6.85 -24.95 -2.14
C LEU A 183 5.61 -25.86 -2.03
N ILE A 184 4.46 -25.45 -2.62
CA ILE A 184 3.23 -26.26 -2.56
C ILE A 184 3.36 -27.53 -3.41
N ILE A 185 4.01 -27.48 -4.57
CA ILE A 185 4.29 -28.67 -5.38
C ILE A 185 5.15 -29.64 -4.59
N PHE A 186 6.22 -29.18 -3.95
CA PHE A 186 7.08 -29.99 -3.11
C PHE A 186 6.29 -30.62 -1.95
N SER A 187 5.45 -29.83 -1.27
CA SER A 187 4.60 -30.30 -0.19
C SER A 187 3.57 -31.35 -0.63
N LEU A 188 2.98 -31.19 -1.81
CA LEU A 188 2.03 -32.16 -2.37
C LEU A 188 2.70 -33.48 -2.74
N ILE A 189 3.93 -33.44 -3.25
CA ILE A 189 4.69 -34.67 -3.60
C ILE A 189 5.00 -35.48 -2.34
N TYR A 190 5.51 -34.82 -1.28
CA TYR A 190 6.01 -35.53 -0.10
C TYR A 190 4.96 -35.73 1.00
N HIS A 191 3.95 -34.89 1.08
CA HIS A 191 3.01 -34.86 2.22
C HIS A 191 1.53 -34.91 1.83
N SER A 192 1.17 -35.29 0.58
CA SER A 192 -0.23 -35.40 0.16
C SER A 192 -1.04 -36.42 0.99
N ALA A 193 -0.38 -37.42 1.55
CA ALA A 193 -0.99 -38.41 2.43
C ALA A 193 -1.55 -37.83 3.74
N LEU A 194 -1.08 -36.62 4.15
CA LEU A 194 -1.60 -35.93 5.35
C LEU A 194 -3.03 -35.42 5.14
N ILE A 195 -3.46 -35.30 3.88
CA ILE A 195 -4.78 -34.80 3.54
C ILE A 195 -5.73 -35.96 3.41
N THR A 196 -6.49 -36.28 4.44
CA THR A 196 -7.38 -37.43 4.49
C THR A 196 -8.72 -37.16 3.81
N SER A 197 -9.26 -35.95 3.93
CA SER A 197 -10.57 -35.62 3.38
C SER A 197 -10.50 -35.27 1.87
N VAL A 198 -11.42 -35.85 1.09
CA VAL A 198 -11.56 -35.56 -0.34
C VAL A 198 -11.89 -34.09 -0.60
N TRP A 199 -12.80 -33.54 0.17
CA TRP A 199 -13.17 -32.11 0.06
C TRP A 199 -11.99 -31.17 0.34
N LEU A 200 -11.16 -31.52 1.32
CA LEU A 200 -9.96 -30.76 1.64
C LEU A 200 -8.94 -30.85 0.49
N LYS A 201 -8.76 -32.02 -0.13
CA LYS A 201 -7.93 -32.18 -1.34
C LYS A 201 -8.43 -31.27 -2.45
N VAL A 202 -9.73 -31.27 -2.74
CA VAL A 202 -10.32 -30.38 -3.76
C VAL A 202 -10.07 -28.92 -3.45
N ALA A 203 -10.29 -28.47 -2.21
CA ALA A 203 -10.05 -27.09 -1.80
C ALA A 203 -8.56 -26.68 -1.98
N ILE A 204 -7.62 -27.55 -1.60
CA ILE A 204 -6.18 -27.29 -1.72
C ILE A 204 -5.75 -27.23 -3.18
N TYR A 205 -6.15 -28.19 -4.02
CA TYR A 205 -5.80 -28.19 -5.44
C TYR A 205 -6.41 -27.01 -6.19
N PHE A 206 -7.69 -26.73 -5.94
CA PHE A 206 -8.38 -25.60 -6.56
C PHE A 206 -7.79 -24.27 -6.11
N GLY A 207 -7.54 -24.07 -4.82
CA GLY A 207 -6.93 -22.85 -4.30
C GLY A 207 -5.50 -22.67 -4.79
N SER A 208 -4.70 -23.75 -4.88
CA SER A 208 -3.36 -23.72 -5.48
C SER A 208 -3.40 -23.25 -6.93
N LEU A 209 -4.37 -23.78 -7.71
CA LEU A 209 -4.58 -23.36 -9.10
C LEU A 209 -4.94 -21.89 -9.19
N CYS A 210 -5.86 -21.40 -8.35
CA CYS A 210 -6.23 -19.98 -8.30
C CYS A 210 -5.04 -19.09 -7.95
N MET A 211 -4.23 -19.46 -6.95
CA MET A 211 -3.06 -18.71 -6.53
C MET A 211 -2.00 -18.56 -7.63
N VAL A 212 -1.92 -19.51 -8.54
CA VAL A 212 -0.98 -19.49 -9.68
C VAL A 212 -1.59 -18.81 -10.90
N PHE A 213 -2.86 -19.07 -11.16
CA PHE A 213 -3.55 -18.56 -12.35
C PHE A 213 -3.69 -17.04 -12.35
N ILE A 214 -4.05 -16.42 -11.22
CA ILE A 214 -4.27 -14.98 -11.12
C ILE A 214 -3.00 -14.17 -11.45
N PRO A 215 -1.83 -14.39 -10.81
CA PRO A 215 -0.63 -13.63 -11.12
C PRO A 215 -0.10 -13.91 -12.53
N ILE A 216 -0.23 -15.14 -13.05
CA ILE A 216 0.13 -15.46 -14.43
C ILE A 216 -0.75 -14.67 -15.39
N THR A 217 -2.06 -14.63 -15.16
CA THR A 217 -2.99 -13.84 -15.97
C THR A 217 -2.62 -12.36 -15.96
N ILE A 218 -2.33 -11.78 -14.80
CA ILE A 218 -1.88 -10.38 -14.66
C ILE A 218 -0.57 -10.14 -15.45
N MET A 219 0.38 -11.09 -15.39
CA MET A 219 1.63 -10.99 -16.16
C MET A 219 1.39 -11.09 -17.67
N ILE A 220 0.56 -12.03 -18.14
CA ILE A 220 0.20 -12.16 -19.56
C ILE A 220 -0.44 -10.87 -20.06
N PHE A 221 -1.38 -10.29 -19.31
CA PHE A 221 -1.99 -9.01 -19.66
C PHE A 221 -0.97 -7.87 -19.73
N ALA A 222 0.06 -7.89 -18.88
CA ALA A 222 1.13 -6.92 -18.91
C ALA A 222 2.04 -7.05 -20.15
N PHE A 223 2.27 -8.27 -20.64
CA PHE A 223 3.13 -8.53 -21.80
C PHE A 223 2.41 -8.42 -23.15
N ILE A 224 1.08 -8.45 -23.18
CA ILE A 224 0.28 -8.34 -24.41
C ILE A 224 -0.43 -6.96 -24.47
N PRO A 225 0.29 -5.88 -24.85
CA PRO A 225 -0.26 -4.50 -24.80
C PRO A 225 -1.54 -4.30 -25.59
N LYS A 226 -1.67 -4.98 -26.75
CA LYS A 226 -2.86 -4.87 -27.63
C LYS A 226 -4.13 -5.35 -26.92
N THR A 227 -4.05 -6.51 -26.22
CA THR A 227 -5.17 -7.08 -25.49
C THR A 227 -5.50 -6.23 -24.25
N SER A 228 -4.49 -5.78 -23.52
CA SER A 228 -4.66 -4.90 -22.35
C SER A 228 -5.34 -3.58 -22.72
N LYS A 229 -4.93 -2.94 -23.82
CA LYS A 229 -5.55 -1.71 -24.33
C LYS A 229 -7.01 -1.94 -24.73
N LYS A 230 -7.34 -3.09 -25.36
CA LYS A 230 -8.72 -3.45 -25.75
C LYS A 230 -9.63 -3.67 -24.53
N ILE A 231 -9.17 -4.44 -23.54
CA ILE A 231 -9.93 -4.74 -22.32
C ILE A 231 -10.14 -3.46 -21.50
N MET A 232 -9.10 -2.64 -21.33
CA MET A 232 -9.21 -1.40 -20.58
C MET A 232 -10.15 -0.39 -21.25
N ARG A 233 -10.15 -0.33 -22.57
CA ARG A 233 -11.15 0.49 -23.32
C ARG A 233 -12.56 0.02 -22.97
N GLY A 234 -12.81 -1.30 -22.93
CA GLY A 234 -14.09 -1.86 -22.49
C GLY A 234 -14.47 -1.48 -21.06
N ILE A 235 -13.52 -1.59 -20.13
CA ILE A 235 -13.71 -1.20 -18.72
C ILE A 235 -13.99 0.31 -18.60
N ILE A 236 -13.21 1.16 -19.25
CA ILE A 236 -13.41 2.62 -19.23
C ILE A 236 -14.76 2.99 -19.83
N SER A 237 -15.17 2.35 -20.94
CA SER A 237 -16.49 2.55 -21.55
C SER A 237 -17.62 2.12 -20.61
N PHE A 238 -17.47 1.00 -19.92
CA PHE A 238 -18.41 0.56 -18.90
C PHE A 238 -18.50 1.55 -17.73
N LEU A 239 -17.34 2.01 -17.21
CA LEU A 239 -17.29 3.02 -16.14
C LEU A 239 -17.88 4.37 -16.57
N HIS A 240 -17.79 4.71 -17.86
CA HIS A 240 -18.48 5.87 -18.42
C HIS A 240 -19.99 5.68 -18.43
N LYS A 241 -20.47 4.49 -18.81
CA LYS A 241 -21.92 4.16 -18.82
C LYS A 241 -22.53 4.29 -17.43
N ILE A 242 -21.80 3.94 -16.36
CA ILE A 242 -22.24 4.13 -14.97
C ILE A 242 -21.85 5.50 -14.39
N ARG A 243 -21.47 6.47 -15.24
CA ARG A 243 -21.16 7.88 -14.91
C ARG A 243 -19.99 8.10 -13.93
N ILE A 244 -19.10 7.13 -13.75
CA ILE A 244 -17.90 7.27 -12.93
C ILE A 244 -16.81 8.03 -13.67
N VAL A 245 -16.64 7.77 -14.97
CA VAL A 245 -15.65 8.44 -15.85
C VAL A 245 -16.37 9.44 -16.72
N LYS A 246 -16.00 10.73 -16.66
CA LYS A 246 -16.63 11.80 -17.43
C LYS A 246 -16.05 11.92 -18.83
N ASN A 247 -14.73 11.73 -19.00
CA ASN A 247 -14.03 11.87 -20.26
C ASN A 247 -13.29 10.57 -20.60
N VAL A 248 -13.81 9.84 -21.58
CA VAL A 248 -13.30 8.52 -21.99
C VAL A 248 -11.93 8.64 -22.65
N ASP A 249 -11.75 9.59 -23.55
CA ASP A 249 -10.52 9.72 -24.35
C ASP A 249 -9.33 10.15 -23.47
N ALA A 250 -9.55 11.10 -22.56
CA ALA A 250 -8.53 11.49 -21.60
C ALA A 250 -8.15 10.34 -20.64
N ALA A 251 -9.12 9.51 -20.24
CA ALA A 251 -8.86 8.34 -19.41
C ALA A 251 -8.07 7.27 -20.17
N ILE A 252 -8.42 6.99 -21.42
CA ILE A 252 -7.71 6.04 -22.30
C ILE A 252 -6.29 6.53 -22.58
N TYR A 253 -6.11 7.81 -22.89
CA TYR A 253 -4.79 8.39 -23.16
C TYR A 253 -3.85 8.24 -21.95
N ARG A 254 -4.33 8.63 -20.75
CA ARG A 254 -3.56 8.48 -19.50
C ARG A 254 -3.22 7.03 -19.20
N PHE A 255 -4.21 6.12 -19.38
CA PHE A 255 -3.99 4.70 -19.15
C PHE A 255 -2.95 4.11 -20.11
N ASN A 256 -3.02 4.46 -21.40
CA ASN A 256 -2.04 3.99 -22.38
C ASN A 256 -0.62 4.44 -22.02
N GLY A 257 -0.44 5.69 -21.58
CA GLY A 257 0.85 6.17 -21.07
C GLY A 257 1.37 5.37 -19.87
N TYR A 258 0.51 5.13 -18.86
CA TYR A 258 0.88 4.29 -17.71
C TYR A 258 1.20 2.85 -18.10
N LEU A 259 0.46 2.26 -19.04
CA LEU A 259 0.70 0.90 -19.53
C LEU A 259 2.04 0.79 -20.29
N ASP A 260 2.36 1.77 -21.11
CA ASP A 260 3.63 1.79 -21.84
C ASP A 260 4.84 1.95 -20.90
N ASP A 261 4.74 2.82 -19.88
CA ASP A 261 5.74 2.98 -18.82
C ASP A 261 5.88 1.70 -17.97
N TYR A 262 4.76 1.06 -17.65
CA TYR A 262 4.72 -0.22 -16.93
C TYR A 262 5.43 -1.32 -17.73
N ASN A 263 5.10 -1.48 -19.00
CA ASN A 263 5.72 -2.47 -19.88
C ASN A 263 7.22 -2.23 -20.06
N LYS A 264 7.64 -0.97 -20.21
CA LYS A 264 9.05 -0.59 -20.27
C LYS A 264 9.79 -0.95 -18.98
N SER A 265 9.17 -0.70 -17.83
CA SER A 265 9.75 -1.00 -16.53
C SER A 265 9.83 -2.51 -16.29
N LEU A 266 8.80 -3.29 -16.66
CA LEU A 266 8.84 -4.75 -16.58
C LEU A 266 9.95 -5.35 -17.45
N LYS A 267 10.11 -4.86 -18.69
CA LYS A 267 11.19 -5.29 -19.57
C LYS A 267 12.57 -4.97 -18.96
N THR A 268 12.70 -3.82 -18.29
CA THR A 268 13.95 -3.43 -17.62
C THR A 268 14.24 -4.36 -16.44
N ILE A 269 13.26 -4.63 -15.57
CA ILE A 269 13.41 -5.59 -14.46
C ILE A 269 13.73 -7.00 -15.01
N GLY A 270 13.03 -7.42 -16.06
CA GLY A 270 13.22 -8.72 -16.70
C GLY A 270 14.61 -8.97 -17.28
N LYS A 271 15.31 -7.92 -17.72
CA LYS A 271 16.71 -8.01 -18.19
C LYS A 271 17.69 -8.35 -17.08
N HIS A 272 17.39 -8.00 -15.84
CA HIS A 272 18.24 -8.24 -14.67
C HIS A 272 17.94 -9.61 -14.03
N LYS A 273 18.27 -10.71 -14.71
CA LYS A 273 18.02 -12.09 -14.25
C LYS A 273 18.54 -12.35 -12.83
N LYS A 274 19.71 -11.82 -12.46
CA LYS A 274 20.28 -11.94 -11.10
C LYS A 274 19.39 -11.28 -10.05
N THR A 275 18.80 -10.13 -10.34
CA THR A 275 17.88 -9.42 -9.46
C THR A 275 16.56 -10.18 -9.28
N LEU A 276 16.02 -10.78 -10.35
CA LEU A 276 14.81 -11.61 -10.26
C LEU A 276 15.09 -12.90 -9.48
N LEU A 277 16.22 -13.56 -9.71
CA LEU A 277 16.60 -14.76 -8.98
C LEU A 277 16.80 -14.47 -7.49
N SER A 278 17.50 -13.39 -7.13
CA SER A 278 17.63 -13.01 -5.72
C SER A 278 16.28 -12.62 -5.10
N GLY A 279 15.39 -11.96 -5.86
CA GLY A 279 14.01 -11.67 -5.43
C GLY A 279 13.19 -12.94 -5.18
N LEU A 280 13.36 -13.98 -6.02
CA LEU A 280 12.69 -15.28 -5.85
C LEU A 280 13.23 -16.02 -4.62
N LEU A 281 14.56 -16.06 -4.44
CA LEU A 281 15.17 -16.69 -3.27
C LEU A 281 14.71 -16.02 -1.96
N LEU A 282 14.66 -14.68 -1.92
CA LEU A 282 14.13 -13.93 -0.79
C LEU A 282 12.64 -14.23 -0.56
N ALA A 283 11.84 -14.42 -1.63
CA ALA A 283 10.43 -14.81 -1.52
C ALA A 283 10.27 -16.22 -0.93
N ILE A 284 11.11 -17.18 -1.34
CA ILE A 284 11.10 -18.55 -0.79
C ILE A 284 11.45 -18.51 0.71
N ILE A 285 12.53 -17.81 1.08
CA ILE A 285 12.93 -17.67 2.48
C ILE A 285 11.81 -17.01 3.31
N CYS A 286 11.22 -15.94 2.80
CA CYS A 286 10.08 -15.28 3.45
C CYS A 286 8.91 -16.24 3.68
N GLN A 287 8.57 -17.06 2.67
CA GLN A 287 7.48 -18.02 2.75
C GLN A 287 7.76 -19.14 3.76
N LEU A 288 9.00 -19.66 3.78
CA LEU A 288 9.42 -20.65 4.76
C LEU A 288 9.40 -20.09 6.19
N LEU A 289 9.88 -18.87 6.40
CA LEU A 289 9.83 -18.19 7.70
C LEU A 289 8.39 -17.99 8.18
N ASN A 290 7.47 -17.55 7.30
CA ASN A 290 6.06 -17.42 7.64
C ASN A 290 5.43 -18.77 8.01
N ALA A 291 5.77 -19.84 7.29
CA ALA A 291 5.29 -21.17 7.62
C ALA A 291 5.90 -21.70 8.93
N SER A 292 7.15 -21.35 9.24
CA SER A 292 7.84 -21.73 10.48
C SER A 292 7.21 -21.10 11.74
N ILE A 293 6.44 -20.02 11.61
CA ILE A 293 5.66 -19.44 12.72
C ILE A 293 4.77 -20.52 13.34
N ALA A 294 4.00 -21.27 12.51
CA ALA A 294 3.13 -22.32 13.00
C ALA A 294 3.92 -23.48 13.60
N TYR A 295 5.09 -23.83 13.06
CA TYR A 295 5.95 -24.85 13.64
C TYR A 295 6.36 -24.51 15.08
N PHE A 296 6.87 -23.32 15.30
CA PHE A 296 7.26 -22.91 16.65
C PHE A 296 6.08 -22.71 17.59
N VAL A 297 4.91 -22.34 17.08
CA VAL A 297 3.66 -22.33 17.88
C VAL A 297 3.30 -23.76 18.33
N VAL A 298 3.38 -24.74 17.44
CA VAL A 298 3.12 -26.15 17.78
C VAL A 298 4.10 -26.66 18.82
N MET A 299 5.39 -26.31 18.71
CA MET A 299 6.42 -26.61 19.72
C MET A 299 6.12 -25.92 21.06
N ALA A 300 5.69 -24.67 21.05
CA ALA A 300 5.30 -23.94 22.25
C ALA A 300 4.11 -24.59 22.97
N CYS A 301 3.21 -25.23 22.21
CA CYS A 301 2.10 -26.01 22.75
C CYS A 301 2.49 -27.43 23.21
N GLY A 302 3.79 -27.77 23.23
CA GLY A 302 4.31 -29.02 23.77
C GLY A 302 4.35 -30.21 22.81
N ALA A 303 4.06 -30.01 21.52
CA ALA A 303 4.13 -31.09 20.51
C ALA A 303 5.52 -31.15 19.88
N HIS A 304 6.48 -31.77 20.56
CA HIS A 304 7.91 -31.80 20.16
C HIS A 304 8.23 -32.87 19.10
N ASP A 305 7.39 -33.85 18.90
CA ASP A 305 7.63 -35.01 18.02
C ASP A 305 7.20 -34.77 16.57
N ILE A 306 7.20 -33.51 16.11
CA ILE A 306 6.71 -33.18 14.79
C ILE A 306 7.85 -32.65 13.88
N ASN A 307 7.91 -33.19 12.66
CA ASN A 307 8.87 -32.73 11.67
C ASN A 307 8.49 -31.35 11.13
N TRP A 308 9.49 -30.44 11.05
CA TRP A 308 9.33 -29.08 10.53
C TRP A 308 8.71 -29.06 9.11
N PHE A 309 9.18 -29.91 8.19
CA PHE A 309 8.64 -30.01 6.84
C PHE A 309 7.15 -30.39 6.81
N LYS A 310 6.72 -31.24 7.73
CA LYS A 310 5.32 -31.62 7.86
C LYS A 310 4.46 -30.42 8.23
N VAL A 311 4.87 -29.61 9.21
CA VAL A 311 4.13 -28.40 9.62
C VAL A 311 4.14 -27.33 8.53
N VAL A 312 5.27 -27.13 7.86
CA VAL A 312 5.35 -26.21 6.70
C VAL A 312 4.34 -26.62 5.63
N SER A 313 4.27 -27.92 5.30
CA SER A 313 3.28 -28.40 4.32
C SER A 313 1.84 -28.17 4.76
N LEU A 314 1.51 -28.40 6.05
CA LEU A 314 0.19 -28.12 6.58
C LEU A 314 -0.20 -26.65 6.47
N VAL A 315 0.75 -25.70 6.72
CA VAL A 315 0.52 -24.26 6.53
C VAL A 315 0.27 -23.93 5.06
N LEU A 316 1.07 -24.50 4.15
CA LEU A 316 0.89 -24.26 2.71
C LEU A 316 -0.46 -24.80 2.22
N PHE A 317 -0.90 -25.96 2.72
CA PHE A 317 -2.22 -26.51 2.45
C PHE A 317 -3.34 -25.61 2.98
N THR A 318 -3.20 -25.08 4.20
CA THR A 318 -4.14 -24.11 4.77
C THR A 318 -4.24 -22.85 3.90
N ASN A 319 -3.10 -22.28 3.52
CA ASN A 319 -3.05 -21.09 2.68
C ASN A 319 -3.67 -21.34 1.29
N ALA A 320 -3.40 -22.50 0.69
CA ALA A 320 -4.02 -22.89 -0.58
C ALA A 320 -5.55 -23.00 -0.45
N ALA A 321 -6.02 -23.73 0.57
CA ALA A 321 -7.45 -23.92 0.81
C ALA A 321 -8.21 -22.60 1.05
N CYS A 322 -7.55 -21.60 1.61
CA CYS A 322 -8.12 -20.26 1.88
C CYS A 322 -8.08 -19.30 0.67
N ALA A 323 -7.32 -19.62 -0.38
CA ALA A 323 -6.96 -18.67 -1.44
C ALA A 323 -8.15 -18.08 -2.21
N PHE A 324 -9.26 -18.81 -2.30
CA PHE A 324 -10.45 -18.37 -3.04
C PHE A 324 -11.54 -17.74 -2.15
N ILE A 325 -11.32 -17.65 -0.84
CA ILE A 325 -12.33 -17.15 0.10
C ILE A 325 -12.18 -15.63 0.25
N PRO A 326 -13.18 -14.83 -0.17
CA PRO A 326 -13.07 -13.39 -0.26
C PRO A 326 -13.37 -12.67 1.06
N THR A 327 -12.83 -13.17 2.17
CA THR A 327 -12.92 -12.48 3.47
C THR A 327 -11.64 -11.69 3.76
N PRO A 328 -11.71 -10.59 4.55
CA PRO A 328 -10.51 -9.87 4.98
C PRO A 328 -9.54 -10.79 5.72
N GLY A 329 -8.30 -10.89 5.22
CA GLY A 329 -7.28 -11.79 5.77
C GLY A 329 -7.66 -13.28 5.74
N SER A 330 -8.62 -13.69 4.90
CA SER A 330 -9.21 -15.04 4.86
C SER A 330 -9.75 -15.49 6.24
N SER A 331 -10.18 -14.53 7.09
CA SER A 331 -10.69 -14.81 8.43
C SER A 331 -11.94 -15.70 8.38
N GLY A 332 -12.10 -16.57 9.34
CA GLY A 332 -13.09 -17.65 9.38
C GLY A 332 -12.64 -18.90 8.63
N ALA A 333 -12.14 -18.76 7.42
CA ALA A 333 -11.67 -19.85 6.59
C ALA A 333 -10.31 -20.41 7.05
N ALA A 334 -9.36 -19.52 7.32
CA ALA A 334 -8.02 -19.95 7.71
C ALA A 334 -8.04 -20.65 9.08
N GLU A 335 -8.87 -20.19 10.00
CA GLU A 335 -9.10 -20.84 11.29
C GLU A 335 -9.76 -22.20 11.11
N GLY A 336 -10.85 -22.28 10.33
CA GLY A 336 -11.53 -23.55 10.03
C GLY A 336 -10.61 -24.55 9.35
N PHE A 337 -9.85 -24.16 8.35
CA PHE A 337 -8.89 -25.04 7.70
C PHE A 337 -7.70 -25.38 8.59
N PHE A 338 -7.23 -24.47 9.45
CA PHE A 338 -6.22 -24.78 10.45
C PHE A 338 -6.70 -25.91 11.36
N LEU A 339 -7.89 -25.80 11.94
CA LEU A 339 -8.46 -26.81 12.80
C LEU A 339 -8.63 -28.17 12.09
N MET A 340 -9.00 -28.16 10.81
CA MET A 340 -9.16 -29.39 10.01
C MET A 340 -7.83 -30.03 9.62
N ILE A 341 -6.80 -29.23 9.38
CA ILE A 341 -5.51 -29.68 8.85
C ILE A 341 -4.51 -30.00 9.96
N PHE A 342 -4.50 -29.20 11.06
CA PHE A 342 -3.55 -29.33 12.15
C PHE A 342 -3.99 -30.33 13.25
N ASN A 343 -4.57 -31.46 12.86
CA ASN A 343 -4.94 -32.54 13.77
C ASN A 343 -3.76 -33.18 14.51
N VAL A 344 -2.55 -32.69 14.30
CA VAL A 344 -1.30 -33.08 14.99
C VAL A 344 -1.30 -32.59 16.43
N LEU A 345 -1.92 -31.44 16.71
CA LEU A 345 -2.13 -30.96 18.07
C LEU A 345 -3.32 -31.70 18.68
N LYS A 346 -3.02 -32.50 19.70
CA LYS A 346 -4.06 -33.28 20.40
C LYS A 346 -4.78 -32.43 21.43
N GLY A 347 -6.11 -32.62 21.56
CA GLY A 347 -6.93 -32.01 22.58
C GLY A 347 -7.04 -30.48 22.47
N GLY A 348 -7.25 -29.79 23.61
CA GLY A 348 -7.50 -28.36 23.68
C GLY A 348 -6.34 -27.44 23.23
N PHE A 349 -5.15 -27.98 23.01
CA PHE A 349 -4.04 -27.18 22.47
C PHE A 349 -4.21 -26.81 20.99
N LEU A 350 -5.04 -27.52 20.24
CA LEU A 350 -5.32 -27.18 18.84
C LEU A 350 -5.94 -25.76 18.72
N PHE A 351 -6.92 -25.47 19.54
CA PHE A 351 -7.59 -24.18 19.60
C PHE A 351 -6.63 -23.05 20.01
N TRP A 352 -5.87 -23.24 21.10
CA TRP A 352 -4.90 -22.25 21.58
C TRP A 352 -3.74 -22.03 20.61
N GLY A 353 -3.29 -23.11 19.94
CA GLY A 353 -2.28 -23.03 18.90
C GLY A 353 -2.76 -22.22 17.70
N MET A 354 -4.01 -22.40 17.28
CA MET A 354 -4.64 -21.61 16.23
C MET A 354 -4.68 -20.12 16.59
N ILE A 355 -5.15 -19.78 17.78
CA ILE A 355 -5.19 -18.38 18.27
C ILE A 355 -3.79 -17.77 18.29
N LEU A 356 -2.81 -18.47 18.85
CA LEU A 356 -1.46 -17.99 18.96
C LEU A 356 -0.81 -17.78 17.56
N TRP A 357 -1.04 -18.72 16.64
CA TRP A 357 -0.61 -18.59 15.27
C TRP A 357 -1.23 -17.36 14.59
N ARG A 358 -2.53 -17.13 14.74
CA ARG A 358 -3.21 -15.96 14.21
C ARG A 358 -2.73 -14.65 14.83
N LEU A 359 -2.56 -14.65 16.15
CA LEU A 359 -2.06 -13.46 16.86
C LEU A 359 -0.73 -12.99 16.27
N ILE A 360 0.20 -13.90 16.03
CA ILE A 360 1.55 -13.57 15.59
C ILE A 360 1.64 -13.41 14.08
N SER A 361 1.00 -14.29 13.29
CA SER A 361 1.11 -14.25 11.82
C SER A 361 0.24 -13.20 11.15
N PHE A 362 -0.88 -12.80 11.77
CA PHE A 362 -1.88 -11.91 11.19
C PHE A 362 -2.04 -10.60 11.95
N TYR A 363 -2.39 -10.66 13.25
CA TYR A 363 -2.71 -9.45 14.00
C TYR A 363 -1.49 -8.59 14.32
N PHE A 364 -0.36 -9.19 14.64
CA PHE A 364 0.85 -8.45 14.97
C PHE A 364 1.40 -7.62 13.79
N PRO A 365 1.49 -8.14 12.54
CA PRO A 365 1.79 -7.34 11.35
C PRO A 365 0.80 -6.19 11.10
N ILE A 366 -0.49 -6.37 11.40
CA ILE A 366 -1.49 -5.30 11.32
C ILE A 366 -1.16 -4.17 12.29
N LEU A 367 -0.84 -4.49 13.56
CA LEU A 367 -0.46 -3.49 14.56
C LEU A 367 0.78 -2.70 14.14
N ILE A 368 1.80 -3.37 13.60
CA ILE A 368 2.98 -2.70 13.03
C ILE A 368 2.56 -1.77 11.88
N GLY A 369 1.67 -2.22 11.00
CA GLY A 369 1.14 -1.44 9.89
C GLY A 369 0.40 -0.17 10.33
N ILE A 370 -0.44 -0.29 11.35
CA ILE A 370 -1.13 0.85 11.98
C ILE A 370 -0.11 1.85 12.54
N GLY A 371 0.91 1.38 13.26
CA GLY A 371 1.97 2.23 13.80
C GLY A 371 2.71 3.02 12.70
N VAL A 372 3.07 2.35 11.59
CA VAL A 372 3.70 2.99 10.43
C VAL A 372 2.77 4.01 9.77
N LEU A 373 1.48 3.69 9.63
CA LEU A 373 0.48 4.57 9.03
C LEU A 373 0.29 5.84 9.86
N ILE A 374 0.15 5.72 11.18
CA ILE A 374 0.03 6.85 12.10
C ILE A 374 1.28 7.72 12.04
N ASN A 375 2.48 7.14 12.13
CA ASN A 375 3.74 7.88 12.06
C ASN A 375 3.88 8.65 10.73
N ASN A 376 3.52 8.05 9.59
CA ASN A 376 3.55 8.73 8.30
C ASN A 376 2.55 9.91 8.25
N THR A 377 1.35 9.73 8.80
CA THR A 377 0.32 10.77 8.84
C THR A 377 0.73 11.95 9.74
N LEU A 378 1.31 11.66 10.90
CA LEU A 378 1.81 12.70 11.83
C LEU A 378 2.96 13.50 11.22
N LYS A 379 3.91 12.82 10.56
CA LYS A 379 5.01 13.49 9.85
C LYS A 379 4.50 14.38 8.73
N GLU A 380 3.53 13.94 7.93
CA GLU A 380 2.95 14.75 6.86
C GLU A 380 2.28 16.02 7.39
N LYS A 381 1.54 15.90 8.50
CA LYS A 381 0.95 17.09 9.17
C LYS A 381 2.01 18.05 9.69
N SER A 382 3.08 17.54 10.29
CA SER A 382 4.20 18.36 10.80
C SER A 382 4.92 19.12 9.68
N TYR A 383 5.19 18.46 8.54
CA TYR A 383 5.81 19.12 7.37
C TYR A 383 4.92 20.23 6.79
N LYS A 384 3.60 19.99 6.68
CA LYS A 384 2.66 21.01 6.21
C LYS A 384 2.61 22.21 7.15
N ARG A 385 2.57 21.95 8.47
CA ARG A 385 2.58 23.04 9.47
C ARG A 385 3.86 23.89 9.40
N ARG A 386 5.04 23.25 9.22
CA ARG A 386 6.31 23.96 9.07
C ARG A 386 6.40 24.74 7.75
N GLY A 387 5.83 24.22 6.67
CA GLY A 387 5.73 24.95 5.39
C GLY A 387 4.90 26.21 5.53
N LEU A 388 3.70 26.12 6.12
CA LEU A 388 2.84 27.27 6.37
C LEU A 388 3.49 28.33 7.28
N LEU A 389 4.22 27.89 8.31
CA LEU A 389 4.96 28.82 9.20
C LEU A 389 6.13 29.50 8.50
N ARG A 390 6.75 28.86 7.50
CA ARG A 390 7.81 29.49 6.68
C ARG A 390 7.25 30.49 5.67
N GLU A 391 6.11 30.16 5.05
CA GLU A 391 5.42 31.12 4.16
C GLU A 391 4.97 32.36 4.91
N SER A 392 4.35 32.24 6.10
CA SER A 392 3.95 33.36 6.90
C SER A 392 5.15 34.19 7.38
N ALA A 393 6.27 33.59 7.75
CA ALA A 393 7.48 34.30 8.14
C ALA A 393 8.16 35.06 6.96
N SER A 394 8.09 34.52 5.75
CA SER A 394 8.61 35.19 4.55
C SER A 394 7.75 36.36 4.12
N ASP A 395 6.43 36.28 4.34
CA ASP A 395 5.52 37.41 4.06
C ASP A 395 5.66 38.55 5.10
N ASP A 396 5.93 38.21 6.37
CA ASP A 396 6.20 39.17 7.42
C ASP A 396 7.56 39.92 7.19
N ASP A 397 8.61 39.17 6.73
CA ASP A 397 9.90 39.79 6.36
C ASP A 397 9.82 40.67 5.10
N ALA A 398 8.99 40.27 4.11
CA ALA A 398 8.73 41.04 2.90
C ALA A 398 7.95 42.34 3.22
N GLY A 399 7.09 42.32 4.24
CA GLY A 399 6.35 43.50 4.72
C GLY A 399 7.21 44.50 5.47
N LEU A 400 8.31 44.05 6.07
CA LEU A 400 9.23 44.93 6.83
C LEU A 400 10.27 45.65 5.95
N VAL A 401 10.52 45.18 4.71
CA VAL A 401 11.51 45.80 3.79
C VAL A 401 10.91 46.95 2.98
N ILE A 402 9.60 47.17 2.98
CA ILE A 402 8.95 48.23 2.18
C ILE A 402 8.88 49.59 2.93
N GLN A 403 9.34 49.73 4.17
CA GLN A 403 9.10 50.94 4.97
C GLN A 403 10.29 51.82 5.32
N ASN A 404 11.51 51.56 4.88
CA ASN A 404 12.65 52.44 5.19
C ASN A 404 13.70 52.50 4.07
N ASP A 405 13.39 53.22 2.98
CA ASP A 405 14.42 53.92 2.20
C ASP A 405 13.82 55.16 1.55
N PRO A 406 14.33 56.36 1.86
CA PRO A 406 13.98 57.60 1.15
C PRO A 406 14.63 57.60 -0.24
N PRO A 407 14.03 58.26 -1.25
CA PRO A 407 14.55 58.27 -2.61
C PRO A 407 15.88 59.02 -2.67
N GLU A 408 16.92 58.35 -3.18
CA GLU A 408 18.18 58.99 -3.57
C GLU A 408 17.96 59.98 -4.70
N PRO A 409 18.65 61.16 -4.68
CA PRO A 409 18.57 62.13 -5.75
C PRO A 409 19.33 61.67 -6.99
N PRO A 410 18.95 62.17 -8.20
CA PRO A 410 19.58 61.78 -9.44
C PRO A 410 21.01 62.31 -9.52
N ASP A 411 21.97 61.43 -9.77
CA ASP A 411 23.36 61.76 -10.03
C ASP A 411 23.50 62.14 -11.51
N GLU A 412 23.74 63.43 -11.73
CA GLU A 412 24.28 64.01 -12.96
C GLU A 412 25.79 63.75 -12.99
N THR A 413 26.30 63.24 -14.07
CA THR A 413 27.50 63.65 -14.79
C THR A 413 28.01 62.52 -15.71
N GLU A 414 27.84 62.79 -16.99
CA GLU A 414 28.86 62.92 -18.04
C GLU A 414 29.84 61.73 -18.25
N ASP A 415 29.62 61.13 -19.42
CA ASP A 415 30.41 61.26 -20.65
C ASP A 415 31.93 61.19 -20.49
N THR A 416 32.55 60.24 -21.11
CA THR A 416 33.68 60.31 -22.03
C THR A 416 34.43 58.98 -22.20
N SER A 417 34.63 58.71 -23.49
CA SER A 417 35.78 58.04 -24.14
C SER A 417 35.78 56.50 -24.12
N ALA A 418 35.36 55.92 -25.17
CA ALA A 418 36.06 55.51 -26.39
C ALA A 418 37.50 54.96 -26.17
N ARG A 419 37.69 53.77 -26.75
CA ARG A 419 38.92 53.26 -27.35
C ARG A 419 39.77 52.24 -26.61
N GLU A 420 40.07 51.29 -27.44
CA GLU A 420 41.31 50.50 -27.58
C GLU A 420 41.39 49.27 -26.72
N GLU A 421 41.68 48.19 -27.16
CA GLU A 421 42.22 47.42 -28.28
C GLU A 421 42.35 45.99 -27.77
N GLN A 422 41.96 45.02 -28.53
CA GLN A 422 42.76 43.96 -29.22
C GLN A 422 43.95 43.35 -28.42
N ASN A 423 43.99 42.01 -28.46
CA ASN A 423 45.10 41.07 -28.27
C ASN A 423 45.33 40.65 -26.79
N GLU A 424 45.10 39.40 -26.47
CA GLU A 424 45.82 38.18 -26.84
C GLU A 424 44.93 36.92 -26.61
#